data_71a9a841b9d8a91b8b29937a22394dc9
#
_entry.id   71a9a841b9d8a91b8b29937a22394dc9
#
_cell.length_a   1.000
_cell.length_b   1.000
_cell.length_c   1.000
_cell.angle_alpha   90.00
_cell.angle_beta   90.00
_cell.angle_gamma   90.00
#
_symmetry.space_group_name_H-M   'P 1'
#
loop_
_entity.id
_entity.type
_entity.pdbx_description
1 polymer ?
#
loop_
_entity_poly.entity_id
_entity_poly.type
_entity_poly.pdbx_seq_one_letter_code
_entity_poly.pdbx_strand_id
1 'polypeptide(L)'
;CYTEVDPEWLGEQFINDAEHLKKVNERAYRHEYMGEPVGLGTNVFEFLEFRTITNEELMTFDRIYQGQDWGFYPDPLAFMRVAYDKTRETIYILDELYEKRWSNKQAADWIKDKGYTDYEIICDSAEPKSVNDYRDMGLPARGAVKGPGSVQYGMKWLQTRKIVIDKDRTPNAYKEFKEYEFEVDKNGNVISAYPDS
;
A
#
# COMPACT_ATOMS: atom_id res chain seq x y z
N CYS A 1 19.02 6.17 -12.48
CA CYS A 1 19.82 5.05 -11.98
C CYS A 1 21.22 5.13 -12.58
N TYR A 2 22.29 4.79 -11.82
CA TYR A 2 23.66 4.88 -12.35
C TYR A 2 23.89 3.95 -13.55
N THR A 3 23.12 2.88 -13.70
CA THR A 3 23.19 1.98 -14.87
C THR A 3 22.72 2.61 -16.18
N GLU A 4 22.12 3.80 -16.13
CA GLU A 4 21.67 4.59 -17.28
C GLU A 4 22.65 5.70 -17.65
N VAL A 5 23.71 5.87 -16.86
CA VAL A 5 24.78 6.87 -17.07
C VAL A 5 25.96 6.20 -17.75
N ASP A 6 26.60 6.92 -18.67
CA ASP A 6 27.79 6.43 -19.35
C ASP A 6 28.88 6.06 -18.33
N PRO A 7 29.44 4.82 -18.35
CA PRO A 7 30.45 4.36 -17.44
C PRO A 7 31.68 5.24 -17.34
N GLU A 8 32.04 5.94 -18.42
CA GLU A 8 33.19 6.86 -18.45
C GLU A 8 33.02 8.07 -17.53
N TRP A 9 31.75 8.45 -17.24
CA TRP A 9 31.40 9.56 -16.33
C TRP A 9 31.40 9.17 -14.86
N LEU A 10 31.21 7.89 -14.55
CA LEU A 10 31.09 7.39 -13.18
C LEU A 10 32.47 7.04 -12.58
N GLY A 11 33.42 6.71 -13.42
CA GLY A 11 34.75 6.25 -12.99
C GLY A 11 34.77 4.76 -12.58
N GLU A 12 35.89 4.13 -12.86
CA GLU A 12 36.09 2.67 -12.66
C GLU A 12 35.92 2.26 -11.18
N GLN A 13 36.37 3.09 -10.26
CA GLN A 13 36.27 2.84 -8.82
C GLN A 13 34.81 2.78 -8.35
N PHE A 14 33.98 3.72 -8.79
CA PHE A 14 32.55 3.76 -8.44
C PHE A 14 31.84 2.50 -8.91
N ILE A 15 32.12 2.03 -10.13
CA ILE A 15 31.54 0.81 -10.68
C ILE A 15 31.98 -0.42 -9.90
N ASN A 16 33.25 -0.52 -9.57
CA ASN A 16 33.82 -1.63 -8.80
C ASN A 16 33.22 -1.68 -7.38
N ASP A 17 33.04 -0.54 -6.73
CA ASP A 17 32.45 -0.46 -5.39
C ASP A 17 30.98 -0.86 -5.44
N ALA A 18 30.24 -0.44 -6.46
CA ALA A 18 28.84 -0.84 -6.68
C ALA A 18 28.69 -2.36 -6.89
N GLU A 19 29.52 -2.95 -7.76
CA GLU A 19 29.50 -4.39 -8.03
C GLU A 19 29.97 -5.22 -6.83
N HIS A 20 30.93 -4.69 -6.05
CA HIS A 20 31.35 -5.31 -4.80
C HIS A 20 30.21 -5.31 -3.78
N LEU A 21 29.57 -4.16 -3.56
CA LEU A 21 28.46 -4.03 -2.63
C LEU A 21 27.28 -4.92 -3.03
N LYS A 22 26.99 -5.02 -4.32
CA LYS A 22 25.97 -5.91 -4.86
C LYS A 22 26.19 -7.38 -4.49
N LYS A 23 27.44 -7.84 -4.50
CA LYS A 23 27.80 -9.22 -4.14
C LYS A 23 27.78 -9.49 -2.64
N VAL A 24 28.14 -8.48 -1.84
CA VAL A 24 28.30 -8.62 -0.38
C VAL A 24 27.01 -8.26 0.36
N ASN A 25 26.28 -7.24 -0.10
CA ASN A 25 25.07 -6.76 0.49
C ASN A 25 24.15 -6.14 -0.58
N GLU A 26 23.38 -6.98 -1.25
CA GLU A 26 22.46 -6.56 -2.34
C GLU A 26 21.50 -5.47 -1.87
N ARG A 27 21.07 -5.49 -0.61
CA ARG A 27 20.16 -4.51 -0.03
C ARG A 27 20.80 -3.13 0.05
N ALA A 28 22.02 -3.04 0.57
CA ALA A 28 22.79 -1.78 0.60
C ALA A 28 23.07 -1.27 -0.82
N TYR A 29 23.41 -2.15 -1.76
CA TYR A 29 23.59 -1.81 -3.16
C TYR A 29 22.33 -1.16 -3.78
N ARG A 30 21.18 -1.75 -3.55
CA ARG A 30 19.90 -1.20 -4.04
C ARG A 30 19.63 0.19 -3.47
N HIS A 31 19.95 0.39 -2.19
CA HIS A 31 19.77 1.68 -1.54
C HIS A 31 20.74 2.74 -2.10
N GLU A 32 22.04 2.46 -2.06
CA GLU A 32 23.08 3.45 -2.35
C GLU A 32 23.21 3.74 -3.85
N TYR A 33 23.11 2.71 -4.68
CA TYR A 33 23.40 2.82 -6.11
C TYR A 33 22.14 2.83 -6.99
N MET A 34 21.07 2.16 -6.58
CA MET A 34 19.83 2.12 -7.35
C MET A 34 18.82 3.18 -6.88
N GLY A 35 19.09 3.86 -5.75
CA GLY A 35 18.19 4.87 -5.18
C GLY A 35 16.87 4.25 -4.65
N GLU A 36 16.87 2.93 -4.45
CA GLU A 36 15.71 2.27 -3.84
C GLU A 36 15.69 2.63 -2.35
N PRO A 37 14.57 3.09 -1.81
CA PRO A 37 14.44 3.32 -0.38
C PRO A 37 14.47 1.98 0.35
N VAL A 38 15.64 1.62 0.83
CA VAL A 38 15.81 0.48 1.73
C VAL A 38 15.71 1.04 3.14
N GLY A 39 14.57 0.84 3.80
CA GLY A 39 14.42 1.16 5.21
C GLY A 39 15.50 0.48 6.05
N LEU A 40 15.74 0.99 7.25
CA LEU A 40 16.73 0.48 8.21
C LEU A 40 16.50 -0.99 8.63
N GLY A 41 15.63 -1.73 7.94
CA GLY A 41 15.18 -3.07 8.30
C GLY A 41 14.00 -3.04 9.26
N THR A 42 13.49 -1.85 9.54
CA THR A 42 12.32 -1.60 10.38
C THR A 42 11.03 -1.54 9.60
N ASN A 43 11.09 -1.46 8.27
CA ASN A 43 9.90 -1.41 7.42
C ASN A 43 9.08 -2.69 7.55
N VAL A 44 7.78 -2.53 7.81
CA VAL A 44 6.84 -3.66 7.96
C VAL A 44 6.64 -4.37 6.63
N PHE A 45 6.64 -3.63 5.51
CA PHE A 45 6.45 -4.17 4.16
C PHE A 45 7.76 -4.10 3.37
N GLU A 46 8.35 -5.25 3.07
CA GLU A 46 9.66 -5.34 2.38
C GLU A 46 9.53 -5.44 0.85
N PHE A 47 8.38 -5.95 0.34
CA PHE A 47 8.20 -6.23 -1.08
C PHE A 47 7.36 -5.14 -1.77
N LEU A 48 7.80 -3.89 -1.64
CA LEU A 48 7.15 -2.74 -2.29
C LEU A 48 7.78 -2.47 -3.66
N GLU A 49 6.96 -2.23 -4.65
CA GLU A 49 7.37 -1.74 -5.97
C GLU A 49 6.63 -0.44 -6.28
N PHE A 50 7.38 0.63 -6.49
CA PHE A 50 6.83 1.94 -6.84
C PHE A 50 6.99 2.18 -8.34
N ARG A 51 5.89 2.17 -9.07
CA ARG A 51 5.86 2.43 -10.51
C ARG A 51 4.51 2.93 -10.98
N THR A 52 4.48 3.48 -12.17
CA THR A 52 3.23 3.80 -12.85
C THR A 52 2.44 2.52 -13.19
N ILE A 53 1.13 2.55 -12.94
CA ILE A 53 0.16 1.54 -13.39
C ILE A 53 -0.60 2.16 -14.56
N THR A 54 -0.41 1.62 -15.77
CA THR A 54 -1.03 2.18 -16.97
C THR A 54 -2.53 1.86 -17.05
N ASN A 55 -3.27 2.64 -17.84
CA ASN A 55 -4.70 2.40 -18.03
C ASN A 55 -4.96 1.05 -18.73
N GLU A 56 -4.06 0.64 -19.63
CA GLU A 56 -4.13 -0.66 -20.28
C GLU A 56 -3.94 -1.80 -19.27
N GLU A 57 -3.02 -1.63 -18.32
CA GLU A 57 -2.80 -2.60 -17.23
C GLU A 57 -4.03 -2.69 -16.32
N LEU A 58 -4.68 -1.56 -15.99
CA LEU A 58 -5.91 -1.56 -15.18
C LEU A 58 -7.01 -2.42 -15.78
N MET A 59 -7.13 -2.46 -17.10
CA MET A 59 -8.13 -3.24 -17.81
C MET A 59 -7.87 -4.76 -17.79
N THR A 60 -6.68 -5.18 -17.40
CA THR A 60 -6.32 -6.61 -17.34
C THR A 60 -6.68 -7.29 -16.02
N PHE A 61 -6.99 -6.50 -14.98
CA PHE A 61 -7.29 -7.05 -13.68
C PHE A 61 -8.72 -7.57 -13.59
N ASP A 62 -8.87 -8.83 -13.21
CA ASP A 62 -10.14 -9.55 -13.06
C ASP A 62 -10.58 -9.73 -11.61
N ARG A 63 -9.68 -9.54 -10.66
CA ARG A 63 -9.91 -9.71 -9.21
C ARG A 63 -9.71 -8.41 -8.47
N ILE A 64 -10.80 -7.67 -8.36
CA ILE A 64 -10.84 -6.37 -7.70
C ILE A 64 -11.45 -6.54 -6.31
N TYR A 65 -10.85 -5.85 -5.34
CA TYR A 65 -11.33 -5.76 -3.97
C TYR A 65 -11.43 -4.29 -3.57
N GLN A 66 -12.41 -3.99 -2.74
CA GLN A 66 -12.65 -2.65 -2.26
C GLN A 66 -12.79 -2.66 -0.74
N GLY A 67 -12.08 -1.77 -0.08
CA GLY A 67 -12.10 -1.61 1.36
C GLY A 67 -12.49 -0.19 1.77
N GLN A 68 -13.21 -0.06 2.88
CA GLN A 68 -13.59 1.23 3.46
C GLN A 68 -13.27 1.22 4.95
N ASP A 69 -12.50 2.20 5.37
CA ASP A 69 -12.32 2.55 6.77
C ASP A 69 -13.01 3.88 7.10
N TRP A 70 -13.65 3.92 8.27
CA TRP A 70 -14.43 5.07 8.69
C TRP A 70 -13.57 6.02 9.49
N GLY A 71 -13.59 7.27 9.10
CA GLY A 71 -12.97 8.35 9.82
C GLY A 71 -13.66 9.67 9.50
N PHE A 72 -13.45 10.67 10.35
CA PHE A 72 -13.95 12.01 10.12
C PHE A 72 -12.90 13.06 10.49
N TYR A 73 -12.46 13.08 11.75
CA TYR A 73 -11.40 13.94 12.23
C TYR A 73 -10.99 13.49 13.66
N PRO A 74 -9.70 13.37 13.98
CA PRO A 74 -8.52 13.66 13.14
C PRO A 74 -8.24 12.63 12.06
N ASP A 75 -8.79 11.41 12.18
CA ASP A 75 -8.56 10.33 11.24
C ASP A 75 -9.34 10.54 9.94
N PRO A 76 -8.76 10.22 8.79
CA PRO A 76 -9.44 10.35 7.52
C PRO A 76 -10.47 9.23 7.30
N LEU A 77 -11.49 9.51 6.53
CA LEU A 77 -12.27 8.49 5.85
C LEU A 77 -11.43 7.97 4.69
N ALA A 78 -11.19 6.67 4.66
CA ALA A 78 -10.33 6.04 3.67
C ALA A 78 -11.06 4.94 2.89
N PHE A 79 -11.05 5.04 1.56
CA PHE A 79 -11.47 3.97 0.66
C PHE A 79 -10.29 3.56 -0.21
N MET A 80 -10.17 2.27 -0.45
CA MET A 80 -9.11 1.74 -1.30
C MET A 80 -9.66 0.70 -2.28
N ARG A 81 -9.23 0.83 -3.54
CA ARG A 81 -9.50 -0.15 -4.59
C ARG A 81 -8.19 -0.84 -4.98
N VAL A 82 -8.18 -2.17 -4.91
CA VAL A 82 -6.98 -2.98 -5.17
C VAL A 82 -7.30 -4.12 -6.13
N ALA A 83 -6.29 -4.56 -6.88
CA ALA A 83 -6.32 -5.83 -7.60
C ALA A 83 -5.38 -6.83 -6.95
N TYR A 84 -5.71 -8.11 -7.03
CA TYR A 84 -4.86 -9.19 -6.56
C TYR A 84 -4.59 -10.22 -7.65
N ASP A 85 -3.35 -10.25 -8.14
CA ASP A 85 -2.85 -11.33 -9.00
C ASP A 85 -2.41 -12.50 -8.13
N LYS A 86 -3.27 -13.53 -8.09
CA LYS A 86 -3.02 -14.72 -7.28
C LYS A 86 -1.83 -15.53 -7.78
N THR A 87 -1.55 -15.49 -9.07
CA THR A 87 -0.47 -16.27 -9.70
C THR A 87 0.90 -15.69 -9.35
N ARG A 88 0.98 -14.34 -9.35
CA ARG A 88 2.21 -13.61 -9.00
C ARG A 88 2.26 -13.22 -7.53
N GLU A 89 1.23 -13.57 -6.76
CA GLU A 89 1.07 -13.16 -5.35
C GLU A 89 1.26 -11.65 -5.14
N THR A 90 0.76 -10.85 -6.10
CA THR A 90 0.99 -9.41 -6.18
C THR A 90 -0.31 -8.64 -6.00
N ILE A 91 -0.26 -7.63 -5.13
CA ILE A 91 -1.34 -6.67 -4.92
C ILE A 91 -0.99 -5.38 -5.67
N TYR A 92 -1.95 -4.83 -6.38
CA TYR A 92 -1.84 -3.54 -7.06
C TYR A 92 -2.80 -2.56 -6.42
N ILE A 93 -2.30 -1.44 -5.92
CA ILE A 93 -3.14 -0.37 -5.38
C ILE A 93 -3.59 0.51 -6.55
N LEU A 94 -4.89 0.50 -6.85
CA LEU A 94 -5.41 1.07 -8.09
C LEU A 94 -5.97 2.47 -7.95
N ASP A 95 -6.67 2.74 -6.85
CA ASP A 95 -7.24 4.05 -6.54
C ASP A 95 -7.52 4.18 -5.04
N GLU A 96 -7.55 5.40 -4.55
CA GLU A 96 -7.83 5.72 -3.15
C GLU A 96 -8.71 6.96 -3.00
N LEU A 97 -9.52 6.97 -1.94
CA LEU A 97 -10.09 8.17 -1.35
C LEU A 97 -9.51 8.29 0.06
N TYR A 98 -8.99 9.46 0.43
CA TYR A 98 -8.37 9.70 1.72
C TYR A 98 -8.67 11.13 2.16
N GLU A 99 -9.80 11.31 2.85
CA GLU A 99 -10.34 12.64 3.10
C GLU A 99 -10.78 12.82 4.56
N LYS A 100 -10.46 13.98 5.12
CA LYS A 100 -10.91 14.37 6.45
C LYS A 100 -12.18 15.20 6.37
N ARG A 101 -13.08 15.01 7.33
CA ARG A 101 -14.36 15.72 7.45
C ARG A 101 -15.33 15.46 6.29
N TRP A 102 -15.15 14.36 5.59
CA TRP A 102 -16.13 13.89 4.62
C TRP A 102 -17.22 13.06 5.28
N SER A 103 -18.45 13.32 4.86
CA SER A 103 -19.60 12.51 5.23
C SER A 103 -19.64 11.22 4.41
N ASN A 104 -20.36 10.20 4.91
CA ASN A 104 -20.62 8.98 4.18
C ASN A 104 -21.25 9.26 2.81
N LYS A 105 -22.10 10.30 2.72
CA LYS A 105 -22.71 10.70 1.45
C LYS A 105 -21.69 11.19 0.43
N GLN A 106 -20.75 12.05 0.83
CA GLN A 106 -19.71 12.55 -0.08
C GLN A 106 -18.84 11.42 -0.60
N ALA A 107 -18.45 10.51 0.28
CA ALA A 107 -17.68 9.32 -0.11
C ALA A 107 -18.47 8.39 -1.04
N ALA A 108 -19.75 8.15 -0.75
CA ALA A 108 -20.63 7.35 -1.60
C ALA A 108 -20.82 7.96 -3.00
N ASP A 109 -21.00 9.27 -3.06
CA ASP A 109 -21.12 9.99 -4.34
C ASP A 109 -19.80 9.86 -5.15
N TRP A 110 -18.63 10.04 -4.52
CA TRP A 110 -17.34 9.85 -5.15
C TRP A 110 -17.15 8.43 -5.70
N ILE A 111 -17.51 7.40 -4.92
CA ILE A 111 -17.41 5.98 -5.34
C ILE A 111 -18.27 5.73 -6.58
N LYS A 112 -19.49 6.31 -6.61
CA LYS A 112 -20.41 6.20 -7.75
C LYS A 112 -19.89 6.94 -8.97
N ASP A 113 -19.38 8.16 -8.80
CA ASP A 113 -18.81 8.96 -9.88
C ASP A 113 -17.60 8.30 -10.55
N LYS A 114 -16.84 7.54 -9.77
CA LYS A 114 -15.76 6.68 -10.27
C LYS A 114 -16.25 5.39 -10.95
N GLY A 115 -17.53 5.04 -10.82
CA GLY A 115 -18.08 3.79 -11.34
C GLY A 115 -17.69 2.55 -10.52
N TYR A 116 -17.35 2.70 -9.24
CA TYR A 116 -16.87 1.61 -8.38
C TYR A 116 -18.02 0.88 -7.64
N THR A 117 -19.12 0.66 -8.33
CA THR A 117 -20.29 -0.04 -7.80
C THR A 117 -20.40 -1.50 -8.23
N ASP A 118 -19.47 -1.97 -9.02
CA ASP A 118 -19.41 -3.30 -9.63
C ASP A 118 -18.89 -4.39 -8.69
N TYR A 119 -18.14 -4.00 -7.64
CA TYR A 119 -17.58 -4.92 -6.64
C TYR A 119 -18.05 -4.55 -5.24
N GLU A 120 -18.14 -5.58 -4.38
CA GLU A 120 -18.49 -5.40 -2.97
C GLU A 120 -17.46 -4.55 -2.23
N ILE A 121 -17.94 -3.63 -1.38
CA ILE A 121 -17.11 -2.80 -0.51
C ILE A 121 -17.09 -3.43 0.89
N ILE A 122 -15.94 -3.88 1.32
CA ILE A 122 -15.73 -4.40 2.68
C ILE A 122 -15.43 -3.23 3.60
N CYS A 123 -16.38 -2.91 4.47
CA CYS A 123 -16.27 -1.78 5.37
C CYS A 123 -15.81 -2.22 6.76
N ASP A 124 -15.12 -1.34 7.49
CA ASP A 124 -14.92 -1.58 8.91
C ASP A 124 -16.27 -1.80 9.61
N SER A 125 -16.35 -2.88 10.36
CA SER A 125 -17.57 -3.30 11.05
C SER A 125 -17.80 -2.62 12.40
N ALA A 126 -16.87 -1.75 12.84
CA ALA A 126 -17.03 -0.96 14.06
C ALA A 126 -18.21 0.02 13.97
N GLU A 127 -18.57 0.45 12.75
CA GLU A 127 -19.67 1.38 12.49
C GLU A 127 -20.79 0.77 11.63
N PRO A 128 -21.65 -0.09 12.17
CA PRO A 128 -22.74 -0.73 11.40
C PRO A 128 -23.70 0.25 10.77
N LYS A 129 -23.87 1.44 11.36
CA LYS A 129 -24.71 2.50 10.83
C LYS A 129 -24.16 3.02 9.52
N SER A 130 -22.87 3.31 9.44
CA SER A 130 -22.19 3.79 8.24
C SER A 130 -22.25 2.76 7.10
N VAL A 131 -22.15 1.46 7.43
CA VAL A 131 -22.37 0.37 6.45
C VAL A 131 -23.79 0.40 5.90
N ASN A 132 -24.79 0.61 6.76
CA ASN A 132 -26.20 0.72 6.31
C ASN A 132 -26.43 1.99 5.47
N ASP A 133 -25.82 3.13 5.85
CA ASP A 133 -25.89 4.35 5.04
C ASP A 133 -25.41 4.09 3.60
N TYR A 134 -24.31 3.35 3.42
CA TYR A 134 -23.84 2.98 2.07
C TYR A 134 -24.86 2.11 1.30
N ARG A 135 -25.47 1.14 1.97
CA ARG A 135 -26.52 0.29 1.35
C ARG A 135 -27.74 1.09 0.94
N ASP A 136 -28.18 1.99 1.81
CA ASP A 136 -29.34 2.88 1.55
C ASP A 136 -29.04 3.83 0.37
N MET A 137 -27.78 4.20 0.19
CA MET A 137 -27.31 4.95 -0.96
C MET A 137 -27.05 4.07 -2.21
N GLY A 138 -27.34 2.76 -2.17
CA GLY A 138 -27.23 1.84 -3.30
C GLY A 138 -25.82 1.30 -3.56
N LEU A 139 -24.90 1.39 -2.60
CA LEU A 139 -23.58 0.77 -2.72
C LEU A 139 -23.61 -0.69 -2.22
N PRO A 140 -22.88 -1.62 -2.87
CA PRO A 140 -22.80 -3.01 -2.44
C PRO A 140 -21.83 -3.16 -1.25
N ALA A 141 -22.24 -2.66 -0.08
CA ALA A 141 -21.39 -2.61 1.11
C ALA A 141 -21.74 -3.69 2.14
N ARG A 142 -20.73 -4.25 2.79
CA ARG A 142 -20.89 -5.08 3.98
C ARG A 142 -19.78 -4.85 5.01
N GLY A 143 -20.11 -5.08 6.28
CA GLY A 143 -19.11 -5.06 7.34
C GLY A 143 -18.13 -6.23 7.23
N ALA A 144 -16.89 -5.98 7.55
CA ALA A 144 -15.85 -6.99 7.64
C ALA A 144 -16.17 -8.00 8.73
N VAL A 145 -15.91 -9.28 8.46
CA VAL A 145 -15.98 -10.32 9.49
C VAL A 145 -14.64 -10.32 10.24
N LYS A 146 -14.68 -9.83 11.47
CA LYS A 146 -13.50 -9.75 12.34
C LYS A 146 -13.53 -10.91 13.35
N GLY A 147 -12.41 -11.60 13.49
CA GLY A 147 -12.20 -12.63 14.53
C GLY A 147 -10.94 -12.31 15.34
N PRO A 148 -10.74 -13.00 16.48
CA PRO A 148 -9.51 -12.85 17.26
C PRO A 148 -8.27 -13.06 16.38
N GLY A 149 -7.34 -12.09 16.39
CA GLY A 149 -6.10 -12.14 15.61
C GLY A 149 -6.24 -11.88 14.11
N SER A 150 -7.43 -11.50 13.61
CA SER A 150 -7.66 -11.25 12.18
C SER A 150 -6.75 -10.15 11.61
N VAL A 151 -6.51 -9.09 12.37
CA VAL A 151 -5.61 -7.99 11.97
C VAL A 151 -4.17 -8.51 11.82
N GLN A 152 -3.66 -9.19 12.83
CA GLN A 152 -2.30 -9.75 12.79
C GLN A 152 -2.14 -10.77 11.65
N TYR A 153 -3.16 -11.60 11.41
CA TYR A 153 -3.16 -12.51 10.27
C TYR A 153 -3.10 -11.75 8.94
N GLY A 154 -3.93 -10.73 8.78
CA GLY A 154 -3.96 -9.88 7.60
C GLY A 154 -2.62 -9.19 7.34
N MET A 155 -2.00 -8.62 8.38
CA MET A 155 -0.68 -7.99 8.29
C MET A 155 0.41 -8.97 7.87
N LYS A 156 0.46 -10.15 8.50
CA LYS A 156 1.41 -11.21 8.11
C LYS A 156 1.19 -11.67 6.67
N TRP A 157 -0.07 -11.76 6.24
CA TRP A 157 -0.39 -12.13 4.87
C TRP A 157 0.09 -11.05 3.89
N LEU A 158 -0.14 -9.77 4.17
CA LEU A 158 0.33 -8.64 3.35
C LEU A 158 1.87 -8.59 3.26
N GLN A 159 2.57 -8.84 4.37
CA GLN A 159 4.04 -8.83 4.41
C GLN A 159 4.68 -9.85 3.45
N THR A 160 3.99 -10.92 3.14
CA THR A 160 4.50 -11.94 2.20
C THR A 160 4.11 -11.68 0.75
N ARG A 161 3.43 -10.57 0.45
CA ARG A 161 2.98 -10.20 -0.89
C ARG A 161 3.83 -9.07 -1.46
N LYS A 162 4.02 -9.12 -2.77
CA LYS A 162 4.51 -7.96 -3.51
C LYS A 162 3.37 -6.94 -3.61
N ILE A 163 3.67 -5.67 -3.33
CA ILE A 163 2.70 -4.59 -3.39
C ILE A 163 3.19 -3.54 -4.38
N VAL A 164 2.44 -3.33 -5.44
CA VAL A 164 2.72 -2.34 -6.48
C VAL A 164 1.89 -1.11 -6.23
N ILE A 165 2.53 0.04 -6.12
CA ILE A 165 1.91 1.32 -5.79
C ILE A 165 2.32 2.37 -6.81
N ASP A 166 1.34 3.04 -7.39
CA ASP A 166 1.54 4.21 -8.24
C ASP A 166 1.36 5.47 -7.39
N LYS A 167 2.46 6.15 -7.09
CA LYS A 167 2.46 7.34 -6.23
C LYS A 167 1.58 8.49 -6.75
N ASP A 168 1.36 8.55 -8.07
CA ASP A 168 0.55 9.62 -8.66
C ASP A 168 -0.95 9.30 -8.61
N ARG A 169 -1.32 8.02 -8.54
CA ARG A 169 -2.69 7.55 -8.35
C ARG A 169 -3.10 7.46 -6.88
N THR A 170 -2.18 6.98 -6.04
CA THR A 170 -2.43 6.66 -4.63
C THR A 170 -1.32 7.21 -3.73
N PRO A 171 -1.21 8.56 -3.64
CA PRO A 171 -0.13 9.22 -2.90
C PRO A 171 -0.16 8.95 -1.39
N ASN A 172 -1.35 8.76 -0.79
CA ASN A 172 -1.47 8.47 0.64
C ASN A 172 -1.04 7.03 0.93
N ALA A 173 -1.53 6.05 0.15
CA ALA A 173 -1.07 4.68 0.25
C ALA A 173 0.46 4.57 0.03
N TYR A 174 0.99 5.29 -0.97
CA TYR A 174 2.44 5.36 -1.18
C TYR A 174 3.17 5.82 0.06
N LYS A 175 2.71 6.90 0.70
CA LYS A 175 3.33 7.45 1.90
C LYS A 175 3.23 6.47 3.06
N GLU A 176 2.04 5.95 3.34
CA GLU A 176 1.82 5.05 4.48
C GLU A 176 2.61 3.75 4.34
N PHE A 177 2.55 3.07 3.20
CA PHE A 177 3.31 1.83 3.00
C PHE A 177 4.83 2.04 3.08
N LYS A 178 5.31 3.18 2.62
CA LYS A 178 6.74 3.52 2.66
C LYS A 178 7.23 3.85 4.07
N GLU A 179 6.40 4.52 4.86
CA GLU A 179 6.75 5.04 6.18
C GLU A 179 6.30 4.12 7.33
N TYR A 180 5.59 3.02 7.04
CA TYR A 180 5.10 2.10 8.06
C TYR A 180 6.23 1.20 8.57
N GLU A 181 6.74 1.54 9.74
CA GLU A 181 7.90 0.90 10.35
C GLU A 181 7.54 0.24 11.69
N PHE A 182 8.22 -0.84 12.02
CA PHE A 182 8.13 -1.42 13.36
C PHE A 182 8.66 -0.45 14.41
N GLU A 183 8.04 -0.43 15.57
CA GLU A 183 8.60 0.28 16.71
C GLU A 183 9.89 -0.36 17.18
N VAL A 184 10.88 0.47 17.50
CA VAL A 184 12.18 0.00 17.98
C VAL A 184 12.53 0.61 19.33
N ASP A 185 13.26 -0.14 20.14
CA ASP A 185 13.82 0.34 21.39
C ASP A 185 15.04 1.27 21.17
N LYS A 186 15.62 1.79 22.25
CA LYS A 186 16.81 2.66 22.19
C LYS A 186 18.04 1.98 21.60
N ASN A 187 18.05 0.65 21.50
CA ASN A 187 19.15 -0.15 20.97
C ASN A 187 18.87 -0.58 19.51
N GLY A 188 17.71 -0.19 18.94
CA GLY A 188 17.31 -0.57 17.59
C GLY A 188 16.63 -1.93 17.47
N ASN A 189 16.25 -2.58 18.59
CA ASN A 189 15.50 -3.83 18.55
C ASN A 189 14.00 -3.56 18.41
N VAL A 190 13.35 -4.34 17.57
CA VAL A 190 11.88 -4.28 17.39
C VAL A 190 11.18 -4.63 18.70
N ILE A 191 10.34 -3.73 19.21
CA ILE A 191 9.60 -3.88 20.48
C ILE A 191 8.12 -4.20 20.28
N SER A 192 7.56 -3.92 19.10
CA SER A 192 6.18 -4.25 18.74
C SER A 192 6.15 -5.06 17.45
N ALA A 193 5.22 -6.01 17.38
CA ALA A 193 5.00 -6.75 16.14
C ALA A 193 4.43 -5.85 15.02
N TYR A 194 3.68 -4.81 15.40
CA TYR A 194 3.15 -3.77 14.51
C TYR A 194 2.94 -2.50 15.32
N PRO A 195 3.25 -1.31 14.77
CA PRO A 195 2.94 -0.06 15.45
C PRO A 195 1.44 0.07 15.66
N ASP A 196 1.06 0.58 16.82
CA ASP A 196 -0.32 0.97 17.07
C ASP A 196 -0.63 2.21 16.21
N SER A 197 -1.70 2.14 15.43
CA SER A 197 -2.19 3.21 14.57
C SER A 197 -2.91 4.29 15.36
#